data_be4d1f2fc26147b9312bc639caecc769
#
_entry.id   be4d1f2fc26147b9312bc639caecc769
#
_cell.length_a   1.000
_cell.length_b   1.000
_cell.length_c   1.000
_cell.angle_alpha   90.00
_cell.angle_beta   90.00
_cell.angle_gamma   90.00
#
_symmetry.space_group_name_H-M   'P 1'
#
loop_
_entity.id
_entity.type
_entity.pdbx_description
1 polymer ?
#
loop_
_entity_poly.entity_id
_entity_poly.type
_entity_poly.pdbx_seq_one_letter_code
_entity_poly.pdbx_strand_id
1 'polypeptide(L)'
;MMSSMESPEVRVLVFGLVTTAIGGAFAWLWITSLRVVYARAWPRGLRTAAWAFVALWALTSLGRVAARALSAPDVLYGPLTVTSTGTLLVVLLTTPLLVGARLLLRWLEARDRARLVERAAADVEPASREPSPEARVEAPASPARASTEVTHEASGFTRRALALGVVRSAPLAGVSAATFGLGEGMTDAVLNEVEMQFPGLPPALEGLRILQYSDVHLGQFIDLREIERLARLGEAAKPDLVVLTGDVADDLDLLPDALGLFAGIRPRLGTFASIGNHEYFRGLHKARRAYERGPVPLLMESGTVIPVGDARLHLAGADDPRFLGLQSRGFFESTVDKALDGGPSDAFHVLLSHRPEGFDAARTRGLELTLAGHTHGAQVGFAERSVLEPLMPDRYLWGPYQQGGSRLYTSSGTGHWMPFRIGCPREIVVLTLRRGPIDAPAVKRRLRLRA
;
A
#
# COMPACT_ATOMS: atom_id res chain seq x y z
N MET A 1 6.15 17.46 18.74
CA MET A 1 6.49 16.59 19.88
C MET A 1 7.61 15.58 19.58
N MET A 2 7.82 15.10 18.35
CA MET A 2 8.93 14.16 18.02
C MET A 2 10.28 14.81 17.72
N SER A 3 10.37 16.13 17.52
CA SER A 3 11.61 16.83 17.17
C SER A 3 12.58 17.09 18.35
N SER A 4 12.11 16.90 19.60
CA SER A 4 12.90 17.15 20.81
C SER A 4 13.48 15.88 21.46
N MET A 5 13.35 14.72 20.82
CA MET A 5 13.86 13.46 21.35
C MET A 5 15.29 13.24 20.83
N GLU A 6 16.27 13.35 21.72
CA GLU A 6 17.69 13.52 21.39
C GLU A 6 18.38 12.30 20.78
N SER A 7 17.88 11.05 20.92
CA SER A 7 18.53 9.88 20.32
C SER A 7 17.66 9.12 19.30
N PRO A 8 18.26 8.58 18.22
CA PRO A 8 17.55 7.75 17.25
C PRO A 8 16.88 6.52 17.87
N GLU A 9 17.49 5.94 18.88
CA GLU A 9 17.01 4.75 19.61
C GLU A 9 15.69 5.03 20.35
N VAL A 10 15.62 6.19 21.04
CA VAL A 10 14.41 6.62 21.74
C VAL A 10 13.25 6.85 20.76
N ARG A 11 13.54 7.42 19.57
CA ARG A 11 12.53 7.62 18.52
C ARG A 11 11.97 6.28 18.02
N VAL A 12 12.83 5.31 17.76
CA VAL A 12 12.43 3.97 17.30
C VAL A 12 11.61 3.25 18.37
N LEU A 13 12.01 3.35 19.64
CA LEU A 13 11.27 2.76 20.76
C LEU A 13 9.89 3.38 20.89
N VAL A 14 9.79 4.71 20.89
CA VAL A 14 8.51 5.43 20.98
C VAL A 14 7.61 5.11 19.81
N PHE A 15 8.14 5.10 18.58
CA PHE A 15 7.38 4.71 17.40
C PHE A 15 6.87 3.26 17.51
N GLY A 16 7.70 2.33 17.96
CA GLY A 16 7.33 0.94 18.20
C GLY A 16 6.21 0.79 19.25
N LEU A 17 6.29 1.53 20.35
CA LEU A 17 5.29 1.54 21.41
C LEU A 17 3.95 2.15 20.92
N VAL A 18 4.01 3.29 20.20
CA VAL A 18 2.83 3.94 19.64
C VAL A 18 2.12 3.04 18.62
N THR A 19 2.87 2.41 17.71
CA THR A 19 2.29 1.48 16.73
C THR A 19 1.68 0.25 17.40
N THR A 20 2.30 -0.24 18.48
CA THR A 20 1.75 -1.35 19.28
C THR A 20 0.49 -0.93 20.02
N ALA A 21 0.42 0.29 20.57
CA ALA A 21 -0.78 0.80 21.23
C ALA A 21 -1.96 0.99 20.26
N ILE A 22 -1.70 1.55 19.08
CA ILE A 22 -2.70 1.68 18.00
C ILE A 22 -3.20 0.30 17.56
N GLY A 23 -2.30 -0.64 17.31
CA GLY A 23 -2.66 -2.02 16.97
C GLY A 23 -3.49 -2.69 18.08
N GLY A 24 -3.21 -2.40 19.34
CA GLY A 24 -3.99 -2.85 20.50
C GLY A 24 -5.44 -2.35 20.47
N ALA A 25 -5.64 -1.08 20.12
CA ALA A 25 -6.97 -0.51 19.96
C ALA A 25 -7.77 -1.21 18.84
N PHE A 26 -7.12 -1.48 17.70
CA PHE A 26 -7.73 -2.26 16.61
C PHE A 26 -8.03 -3.70 17.01
N ALA A 27 -7.12 -4.38 17.71
CA ALA A 27 -7.35 -5.74 18.22
C ALA A 27 -8.52 -5.80 19.21
N TRP A 28 -8.66 -4.80 20.07
CA TRP A 28 -9.80 -4.69 20.97
C TRP A 28 -11.12 -4.48 20.22
N LEU A 29 -11.12 -3.58 19.21
CA LEU A 29 -12.28 -3.35 18.35
C LEU A 29 -12.66 -4.62 17.57
N TRP A 30 -11.67 -5.35 17.08
CA TRP A 30 -11.81 -6.63 16.37
C TRP A 30 -12.47 -7.68 17.26
N ILE A 31 -11.93 -7.93 18.47
CA ILE A 31 -12.50 -8.88 19.44
C ILE A 31 -13.93 -8.52 19.84
N THR A 32 -14.20 -7.23 20.11
CA THR A 32 -15.54 -6.78 20.49
C THR A 32 -16.54 -6.92 19.35
N SER A 33 -16.12 -6.74 18.12
CA SER A 33 -16.95 -6.94 16.94
C SER A 33 -17.21 -8.43 16.67
N LEU A 34 -16.22 -9.30 16.81
CA LEU A 34 -16.39 -10.76 16.77
C LEU A 34 -17.42 -11.25 17.79
N ARG A 35 -17.38 -10.75 19.04
CA ARG A 35 -18.35 -11.10 20.08
C ARG A 35 -19.79 -10.80 19.67
N VAL A 36 -20.03 -9.66 18.96
CA VAL A 36 -21.37 -9.30 18.49
C VAL A 36 -21.80 -10.16 17.31
N VAL A 37 -20.91 -10.35 16.34
CA VAL A 37 -21.20 -11.11 15.11
C VAL A 37 -21.50 -12.59 15.38
N TYR A 38 -20.77 -13.18 16.35
CA TYR A 38 -20.93 -14.59 16.72
C TYR A 38 -21.76 -14.81 17.99
N ALA A 39 -22.40 -13.80 18.55
CA ALA A 39 -23.00 -13.72 19.89
C ALA A 39 -23.53 -15.06 20.48
N ARG A 40 -24.47 -15.74 19.77
CA ARG A 40 -25.07 -17.01 20.21
C ARG A 40 -24.29 -18.25 19.74
N ALA A 41 -23.42 -18.10 18.73
CA ALA A 41 -22.67 -19.19 18.11
C ALA A 41 -21.15 -19.01 18.30
N TRP A 42 -20.73 -18.36 19.40
CA TRP A 42 -19.31 -18.21 19.71
C TRP A 42 -18.80 -19.49 20.41
N PRO A 43 -18.35 -20.49 19.63
CA PRO A 43 -17.81 -21.72 20.20
C PRO A 43 -16.61 -21.39 21.10
N ARG A 44 -16.44 -22.16 22.16
CA ARG A 44 -15.28 -21.98 23.07
C ARG A 44 -13.97 -21.99 22.29
N GLY A 45 -13.82 -22.90 21.31
CA GLY A 45 -12.62 -22.99 20.48
C GLY A 45 -12.33 -21.73 19.66
N LEU A 46 -13.34 -21.13 19.00
CA LEU A 46 -13.16 -19.89 18.23
C LEU A 46 -12.78 -18.72 19.13
N ARG A 47 -13.37 -18.63 20.34
CA ARG A 47 -13.03 -17.62 21.32
C ARG A 47 -11.58 -17.77 21.79
N THR A 48 -11.16 -18.98 22.10
CA THR A 48 -9.77 -19.25 22.49
C THR A 48 -8.80 -18.93 21.36
N ALA A 49 -9.12 -19.34 20.13
CA ALA A 49 -8.31 -19.03 18.94
C ALA A 49 -8.18 -17.51 18.69
N ALA A 50 -9.28 -16.75 18.81
CA ALA A 50 -9.25 -15.30 18.63
C ALA A 50 -8.38 -14.59 19.70
N TRP A 51 -8.48 -15.01 20.96
CA TRP A 51 -7.62 -14.47 22.02
C TRP A 51 -6.16 -14.91 21.88
N ALA A 52 -5.89 -16.16 21.49
CA ALA A 52 -4.55 -16.66 21.19
C ALA A 52 -3.91 -15.86 20.05
N PHE A 53 -4.69 -15.54 19.01
CA PHE A 53 -4.24 -14.73 17.89
C PHE A 53 -3.86 -13.29 18.31
N VAL A 54 -4.68 -12.64 19.15
CA VAL A 54 -4.36 -11.31 19.69
C VAL A 54 -3.17 -11.36 20.64
N ALA A 55 -3.06 -12.42 21.45
CA ALA A 55 -1.89 -12.62 22.33
C ALA A 55 -0.59 -12.83 21.51
N LEU A 56 -0.66 -13.62 20.44
CA LEU A 56 0.47 -13.81 19.51
C LEU A 56 0.91 -12.47 18.91
N TRP A 57 -0.04 -11.67 18.43
CA TRP A 57 0.27 -10.33 17.92
C TRP A 57 0.92 -9.45 19.00
N ALA A 58 0.38 -9.39 20.21
CA ALA A 58 0.91 -8.56 21.30
C ALA A 58 2.33 -9.01 21.71
N LEU A 59 2.53 -10.31 21.88
CA LEU A 59 3.85 -10.88 22.23
C LEU A 59 4.90 -10.62 21.15
N THR A 60 4.55 -10.84 19.88
CA THR A 60 5.50 -10.60 18.78
C THR A 60 5.77 -9.13 18.55
N SER A 61 4.76 -8.24 18.74
CA SER A 61 4.94 -6.80 18.66
C SER A 61 5.84 -6.26 19.76
N LEU A 62 5.60 -6.66 21.01
CA LEU A 62 6.45 -6.30 22.15
C LEU A 62 7.85 -6.90 22.04
N GLY A 63 7.92 -8.19 21.62
CA GLY A 63 9.19 -8.87 21.35
C GLY A 63 10.02 -8.16 20.29
N ARG A 64 9.39 -7.66 19.21
CA ARG A 64 10.04 -6.86 18.17
C ARG A 64 10.61 -5.55 18.73
N VAL A 65 9.83 -4.82 19.56
CA VAL A 65 10.28 -3.59 20.19
C VAL A 65 11.47 -3.87 21.13
N ALA A 66 11.37 -4.93 21.94
CA ALA A 66 12.46 -5.34 22.84
C ALA A 66 13.70 -5.79 22.08
N ALA A 67 13.56 -6.61 21.04
CA ALA A 67 14.66 -7.05 20.19
C ALA A 67 15.40 -5.86 19.56
N ARG A 68 14.66 -4.86 19.10
CA ARG A 68 15.26 -3.65 18.55
C ARG A 68 15.98 -2.82 19.61
N ALA A 69 15.38 -2.66 20.80
CA ALA A 69 15.99 -1.91 21.91
C ALA A 69 17.27 -2.56 22.44
N LEU A 70 17.34 -3.89 22.34
CA LEU A 70 18.51 -4.69 22.78
C LEU A 70 19.52 -4.97 21.65
N SER A 71 19.32 -4.38 20.46
CA SER A 71 20.15 -4.62 19.27
C SER A 71 20.30 -6.13 18.96
N ALA A 72 19.20 -6.88 19.10
CA ALA A 72 19.19 -8.32 18.88
C ALA A 72 19.50 -8.65 17.40
N PRO A 73 20.10 -9.82 17.11
CA PRO A 73 20.40 -10.26 15.75
C PRO A 73 19.15 -10.33 14.87
N ASP A 74 19.29 -10.06 13.57
CA ASP A 74 18.19 -10.04 12.59
C ASP A 74 17.45 -11.38 12.51
N VAL A 75 18.13 -12.49 12.80
CA VAL A 75 17.52 -13.83 12.87
C VAL A 75 16.37 -13.91 13.89
N LEU A 76 16.41 -13.10 14.94
CA LEU A 76 15.32 -12.98 15.92
C LEU A 76 14.33 -11.87 15.58
N TYR A 77 14.84 -10.73 15.09
CA TYR A 77 14.02 -9.58 14.76
C TYR A 77 13.10 -9.81 13.54
N GLY A 78 13.62 -10.48 12.51
CA GLY A 78 12.89 -10.78 11.27
C GLY A 78 11.58 -11.53 11.51
N PRO A 79 11.60 -12.75 12.11
CA PRO A 79 10.39 -13.51 12.38
C PRO A 79 9.38 -12.79 13.27
N LEU A 80 9.84 -12.04 14.28
CA LEU A 80 8.96 -11.23 15.14
C LEU A 80 8.24 -10.15 14.34
N THR A 81 8.92 -9.49 13.41
CA THR A 81 8.32 -8.46 12.56
C THR A 81 7.34 -9.05 11.57
N VAL A 82 7.68 -10.13 10.86
CA VAL A 82 6.78 -10.80 9.93
C VAL A 82 5.51 -11.26 10.65
N THR A 83 5.65 -11.92 11.80
CA THR A 83 4.51 -12.43 12.56
C THR A 83 3.65 -11.31 13.11
N SER A 84 4.24 -10.27 13.72
CA SER A 84 3.47 -9.14 14.25
C SER A 84 2.77 -8.35 13.14
N THR A 85 3.41 -8.17 11.99
CA THR A 85 2.82 -7.48 10.84
C THR A 85 1.72 -8.30 10.19
N GLY A 86 1.94 -9.59 9.96
CA GLY A 86 0.94 -10.49 9.38
C GLY A 86 -0.32 -10.59 10.24
N THR A 87 -0.16 -10.72 11.56
CA THR A 87 -1.31 -10.76 12.49
C THR A 87 -2.04 -9.41 12.52
N LEU A 88 -1.33 -8.28 12.50
CA LEU A 88 -1.94 -6.96 12.43
C LEU A 88 -2.72 -6.76 11.13
N LEU A 89 -2.19 -7.22 9.99
CA LEU A 89 -2.88 -7.14 8.70
C LEU A 89 -4.21 -7.91 8.71
N VAL A 90 -4.27 -9.09 9.32
CA VAL A 90 -5.54 -9.83 9.49
C VAL A 90 -6.54 -8.96 10.25
N VAL A 91 -6.12 -8.34 11.36
CA VAL A 91 -6.98 -7.46 12.15
C VAL A 91 -7.45 -6.27 11.31
N LEU A 92 -6.54 -5.59 10.61
CA LEU A 92 -6.86 -4.39 9.81
C LEU A 92 -7.81 -4.72 8.65
N LEU A 93 -7.57 -5.80 7.92
CA LEU A 93 -8.39 -6.20 6.76
C LEU A 93 -9.79 -6.67 7.16
N THR A 94 -9.93 -7.31 8.32
CA THR A 94 -11.21 -7.87 8.76
C THR A 94 -12.01 -6.93 9.66
N THR A 95 -11.39 -5.97 10.35
CA THR A 95 -12.09 -5.05 11.26
C THR A 95 -13.19 -4.24 10.56
N PRO A 96 -13.00 -3.61 9.39
CA PRO A 96 -14.05 -2.86 8.71
C PRO A 96 -15.27 -3.74 8.38
N LEU A 97 -15.03 -4.98 7.92
CA LEU A 97 -16.09 -5.94 7.61
C LEU A 97 -16.87 -6.33 8.86
N LEU A 98 -16.18 -6.60 9.96
CA LEU A 98 -16.81 -6.96 11.24
C LEU A 98 -17.56 -5.79 11.87
N VAL A 99 -17.04 -4.57 11.76
CA VAL A 99 -17.74 -3.36 12.24
C VAL A 99 -18.99 -3.10 11.40
N GLY A 100 -18.88 -3.17 10.08
CA GLY A 100 -20.02 -3.05 9.17
C GLY A 100 -21.11 -4.08 9.48
N ALA A 101 -20.71 -5.32 9.70
CA ALA A 101 -21.61 -6.39 10.13
C ALA A 101 -22.30 -6.13 11.47
N ARG A 102 -21.53 -5.68 12.46
CA ARG A 102 -22.06 -5.30 13.77
C ARG A 102 -23.10 -4.19 13.67
N LEU A 103 -22.83 -3.18 12.85
CA LEU A 103 -23.76 -2.08 12.61
C LEU A 103 -25.04 -2.56 11.90
N LEU A 104 -24.89 -3.41 10.86
CA LEU A 104 -26.00 -4.00 10.15
C LEU A 104 -26.89 -4.85 11.07
N LEU A 105 -26.28 -5.70 11.90
CA LEU A 105 -27.02 -6.52 12.86
C LEU A 105 -27.82 -5.66 13.85
N ARG A 106 -27.20 -4.62 14.41
CA ARG A 106 -27.88 -3.69 15.31
C ARG A 106 -29.05 -2.96 14.63
N TRP A 107 -28.85 -2.55 13.38
CA TRP A 107 -29.91 -1.90 12.60
C TRP A 107 -31.08 -2.87 12.33
N LEU A 108 -30.79 -4.12 11.95
CA LEU A 108 -31.82 -5.14 11.75
C LEU A 108 -32.60 -5.42 13.03
N GLU A 109 -31.91 -5.56 14.18
CA GLU A 109 -32.56 -5.75 15.49
C GLU A 109 -33.41 -4.55 15.92
N ALA A 110 -32.96 -3.33 15.64
CA ALA A 110 -33.74 -2.13 15.92
C ALA A 110 -35.00 -2.06 15.05
N ARG A 111 -34.89 -2.41 13.75
CA ARG A 111 -36.00 -2.46 12.81
C ARG A 111 -37.02 -3.54 13.19
N ASP A 112 -36.56 -4.74 13.59
CA ASP A 112 -37.43 -5.82 14.03
C ASP A 112 -38.18 -5.44 15.32
N ARG A 113 -37.52 -4.77 16.27
CA ARG A 113 -38.14 -4.23 17.49
C ARG A 113 -39.19 -3.17 17.16
N ALA A 114 -38.92 -2.25 16.26
CA ALA A 114 -39.88 -1.24 15.81
C ALA A 114 -41.14 -1.86 15.24
N ARG A 115 -40.99 -2.87 14.37
CA ARG A 115 -42.13 -3.62 13.78
C ARG A 115 -42.96 -4.38 14.82
N LEU A 116 -42.30 -4.94 15.86
CA LEU A 116 -43.02 -5.63 16.92
C LEU A 116 -43.82 -4.65 17.75
N VAL A 117 -43.27 -3.46 18.04
CA VAL A 117 -44.01 -2.38 18.76
C VAL A 117 -45.19 -1.89 17.92
N GLU A 118 -45.01 -1.69 16.62
CA GLU A 118 -46.05 -1.27 15.67
C GLU A 118 -47.20 -2.30 15.62
N ARG A 119 -46.86 -3.60 15.54
CA ARG A 119 -47.86 -4.69 15.57
C ARG A 119 -48.60 -4.73 16.94
N ALA A 120 -47.85 -4.66 18.05
CA ALA A 120 -48.48 -4.62 19.38
C ALA A 120 -49.37 -3.40 19.60
N ALA A 121 -49.04 -2.25 18.97
CA ALA A 121 -49.90 -1.07 19.00
C ALA A 121 -51.14 -1.24 18.11
N ALA A 122 -51.03 -1.95 16.97
CA ALA A 122 -52.17 -2.27 16.09
C ALA A 122 -53.12 -3.29 16.72
N ASP A 123 -52.62 -4.21 17.53
CA ASP A 123 -53.44 -5.21 18.25
C ASP A 123 -54.17 -4.63 19.50
N VAL A 124 -53.90 -3.36 19.89
CA VAL A 124 -54.54 -2.62 20.95
C VAL A 124 -55.59 -1.64 20.40
N GLU A 125 -56.26 -1.95 19.28
CA GLU A 125 -57.44 -1.19 18.87
C GLU A 125 -58.57 -1.44 19.87
N PRO A 126 -59.28 -0.38 20.37
CA PRO A 126 -60.18 -0.52 21.49
C PRO A 126 -61.37 -1.40 21.15
N ALA A 127 -61.60 -2.41 21.99
CA ALA A 127 -62.83 -3.15 22.06
C ALA A 127 -63.98 -2.21 22.46
N SER A 128 -64.45 -1.38 21.54
CA SER A 128 -65.62 -0.53 21.71
C SER A 128 -66.59 -0.78 20.51
N ARG A 129 -67.08 -1.99 20.46
CA ARG A 129 -68.36 -2.30 19.85
C ARG A 129 -69.08 -3.22 20.83
N GLU A 130 -69.97 -2.62 21.62
CA GLU A 130 -70.98 -3.38 22.32
C GLU A 130 -71.77 -4.27 21.31
N PRO A 131 -71.95 -5.56 21.64
CA PRO A 131 -72.81 -6.40 20.77
C PRO A 131 -74.26 -6.04 20.99
N SER A 132 -74.94 -5.63 19.90
CA SER A 132 -76.41 -5.51 19.88
C SER A 132 -77.02 -6.87 20.18
N PRO A 133 -78.08 -6.93 21.07
CA PRO A 133 -78.68 -8.19 21.44
C PRO A 133 -79.85 -8.52 20.42
N GLU A 134 -79.59 -9.30 19.37
CA GLU A 134 -80.65 -9.99 18.66
C GLU A 134 -80.14 -11.21 17.89
N ALA A 135 -80.97 -12.28 18.07
CA ALA A 135 -81.00 -13.53 17.31
C ALA A 135 -80.04 -14.67 17.70
N ARG A 136 -80.48 -15.41 18.73
CA ARG A 136 -80.23 -16.85 18.85
C ARG A 136 -80.99 -17.58 17.72
N VAL A 137 -80.25 -18.28 16.84
CA VAL A 137 -80.77 -19.44 16.09
C VAL A 137 -79.73 -20.55 16.18
N GLU A 138 -80.10 -21.64 16.89
CA GLU A 138 -79.35 -22.88 16.95
C GLU A 138 -79.33 -23.57 15.60
N ALA A 139 -78.14 -24.01 15.12
CA ALA A 139 -77.98 -25.00 14.05
C ALA A 139 -76.89 -26.01 14.45
N PRO A 140 -77.01 -27.29 14.04
CA PRO A 140 -76.35 -28.41 14.71
C PRO A 140 -74.88 -28.61 14.36
N ALA A 141 -74.17 -29.19 15.29
CA ALA A 141 -72.76 -29.55 15.24
C ALA A 141 -72.46 -30.51 14.08
N SER A 142 -71.48 -30.11 13.25
CA SER A 142 -70.82 -30.97 12.26
C SER A 142 -69.42 -31.30 12.77
N PRO A 143 -68.89 -32.51 12.59
CA PRO A 143 -67.67 -32.97 13.25
C PRO A 143 -66.44 -32.32 12.65
N ALA A 144 -65.57 -31.85 13.55
CA ALA A 144 -64.28 -31.27 13.22
C ALA A 144 -63.39 -32.26 12.45
N ARG A 145 -63.12 -31.95 11.17
CA ARG A 145 -61.97 -32.51 10.45
C ARG A 145 -60.72 -31.79 10.97
N ALA A 146 -59.91 -32.52 11.69
CA ALA A 146 -58.54 -32.13 11.98
C ALA A 146 -57.75 -32.14 10.66
N SER A 147 -57.58 -30.99 10.03
CA SER A 147 -56.60 -30.79 8.97
C SER A 147 -55.25 -30.60 9.64
N THR A 148 -54.47 -31.67 9.65
CA THR A 148 -53.05 -31.58 9.91
C THR A 148 -52.41 -30.84 8.71
N GLU A 149 -52.33 -29.51 8.81
CA GLU A 149 -51.46 -28.76 7.93
C GLU A 149 -50.01 -29.13 8.28
N VAL A 150 -49.46 -30.05 7.51
CA VAL A 150 -48.03 -30.26 7.45
C VAL A 150 -47.47 -29.00 6.77
N THR A 151 -47.11 -28.03 7.57
CA THR A 151 -46.27 -26.93 7.09
C THR A 151 -44.92 -27.52 6.69
N HIS A 152 -44.78 -27.78 5.38
CA HIS A 152 -43.45 -27.88 4.80
C HIS A 152 -42.71 -26.56 5.08
N GLU A 153 -41.93 -26.52 6.17
CA GLU A 153 -40.87 -25.53 6.30
C GLU A 153 -39.91 -25.73 5.12
N ALA A 154 -40.20 -25.00 4.03
CA ALA A 154 -39.17 -24.79 3.01
C ALA A 154 -37.97 -24.20 3.71
N SER A 155 -36.92 -25.02 3.92
CA SER A 155 -35.61 -24.60 4.42
C SER A 155 -34.92 -23.70 3.40
N GLY A 156 -35.57 -22.59 3.03
CA GLY A 156 -35.01 -21.55 2.20
C GLY A 156 -34.01 -20.76 3.01
N PHE A 157 -32.77 -20.71 2.56
CA PHE A 157 -31.76 -19.80 3.07
C PHE A 157 -32.33 -18.38 3.11
N THR A 158 -32.65 -17.87 4.29
CA THR A 158 -33.16 -16.51 4.43
C THR A 158 -32.05 -15.54 4.06
N ARG A 159 -32.38 -14.39 3.46
CA ARG A 159 -31.41 -13.30 3.15
C ARG A 159 -30.56 -12.94 4.36
N ARG A 160 -31.13 -13.06 5.57
CA ARG A 160 -30.44 -12.85 6.84
C ARG A 160 -29.39 -13.95 7.11
N ALA A 161 -29.71 -15.21 6.88
CA ALA A 161 -28.78 -16.33 7.05
C ALA A 161 -27.60 -16.22 6.07
N LEU A 162 -27.85 -15.83 4.83
CA LEU A 162 -26.82 -15.58 3.83
C LEU A 162 -25.90 -14.42 4.26
N ALA A 163 -26.46 -13.28 4.65
CA ALA A 163 -25.71 -12.12 5.10
C ALA A 163 -24.82 -12.47 6.33
N LEU A 164 -25.38 -13.20 7.30
CA LEU A 164 -24.62 -13.69 8.46
C LEU A 164 -23.53 -14.69 8.08
N GLY A 165 -23.76 -15.56 7.11
CA GLY A 165 -22.77 -16.48 6.57
C GLY A 165 -21.58 -15.75 5.97
N VAL A 166 -21.83 -14.76 5.10
CA VAL A 166 -20.80 -13.91 4.48
C VAL A 166 -19.99 -13.19 5.55
N VAL A 167 -20.65 -12.60 6.53
CA VAL A 167 -19.98 -11.86 7.61
C VAL A 167 -19.16 -12.79 8.52
N ARG A 168 -19.68 -13.98 8.82
CA ARG A 168 -18.94 -14.97 9.64
C ARG A 168 -17.72 -15.55 8.91
N SER A 169 -17.67 -15.49 7.58
CA SER A 169 -16.48 -15.88 6.80
C SER A 169 -15.41 -14.78 6.73
N ALA A 170 -15.70 -13.53 7.13
CA ALA A 170 -14.76 -12.41 7.02
C ALA A 170 -13.40 -12.64 7.72
N PRO A 171 -13.30 -13.23 8.94
CA PRO A 171 -12.00 -13.52 9.55
C PRO A 171 -11.17 -14.50 8.73
N LEU A 172 -11.80 -15.54 8.17
CA LEU A 172 -11.13 -16.52 7.31
C LEU A 172 -10.64 -15.86 6.00
N ALA A 173 -11.49 -15.05 5.37
CA ALA A 173 -11.11 -14.27 4.20
C ALA A 173 -9.93 -13.34 4.48
N GLY A 174 -9.92 -12.66 5.64
CA GLY A 174 -8.82 -11.81 6.07
C GLY A 174 -7.51 -12.58 6.31
N VAL A 175 -7.57 -13.74 6.95
CA VAL A 175 -6.40 -14.62 7.12
C VAL A 175 -5.88 -15.06 5.76
N SER A 176 -6.77 -15.51 4.88
CA SER A 176 -6.40 -15.95 3.52
C SER A 176 -5.77 -14.81 2.72
N ALA A 177 -6.35 -13.61 2.73
CA ALA A 177 -5.82 -12.44 2.04
C ALA A 177 -4.45 -12.02 2.60
N ALA A 178 -4.28 -12.01 3.94
CA ALA A 178 -3.01 -11.67 4.56
C ALA A 178 -1.92 -12.71 4.23
N THR A 179 -2.25 -14.00 4.29
CA THR A 179 -1.31 -15.09 3.96
C THR A 179 -0.92 -15.03 2.48
N PHE A 180 -1.89 -14.87 1.59
CA PHE A 180 -1.66 -14.72 0.17
C PHE A 180 -0.80 -13.49 -0.13
N GLY A 181 -1.15 -12.34 0.45
CA GLY A 181 -0.40 -11.09 0.25
C GLY A 181 1.03 -11.14 0.79
N LEU A 182 1.26 -11.81 1.92
CA LEU A 182 2.62 -12.05 2.43
C LEU A 182 3.40 -12.97 1.49
N GLY A 183 2.77 -14.04 1.00
CA GLY A 183 3.38 -14.96 0.02
C GLY A 183 3.74 -14.24 -1.29
N GLU A 184 2.82 -13.46 -1.84
CA GLU A 184 3.07 -12.68 -3.07
C GLU A 184 4.14 -11.59 -2.86
N GLY A 185 4.17 -10.95 -1.67
CA GLY A 185 5.20 -9.98 -1.31
C GLY A 185 6.61 -10.56 -1.28
N MET A 186 6.76 -11.86 -1.02
CA MET A 186 8.04 -12.57 -1.02
C MET A 186 8.46 -13.12 -2.39
N THR A 187 7.64 -12.92 -3.43
CA THR A 187 7.99 -13.35 -4.79
C THR A 187 9.06 -12.44 -5.41
N ASP A 188 9.68 -12.94 -6.48
CA ASP A 188 10.67 -12.19 -7.25
C ASP A 188 10.12 -10.89 -7.83
N ALA A 189 10.98 -9.87 -7.90
CA ALA A 189 10.65 -8.66 -8.61
C ALA A 189 10.48 -8.92 -10.10
N VAL A 190 9.48 -8.27 -10.71
CA VAL A 190 9.25 -8.34 -12.14
C VAL A 190 10.01 -7.23 -12.86
N LEU A 191 10.54 -7.51 -14.04
CA LEU A 191 11.10 -6.50 -14.92
C LEU A 191 10.04 -6.05 -15.92
N ASN A 192 9.65 -4.79 -15.86
CA ASN A 192 8.69 -4.17 -16.76
C ASN A 192 9.39 -3.19 -17.70
N GLU A 193 9.08 -3.25 -18.98
CA GLU A 193 9.41 -2.21 -19.96
C GLU A 193 8.21 -1.30 -20.15
N VAL A 194 8.44 0.01 -20.11
CA VAL A 194 7.40 1.05 -20.25
C VAL A 194 7.86 2.02 -21.33
N GLU A 195 7.20 2.02 -22.48
CA GLU A 195 7.45 3.00 -23.52
C GLU A 195 6.56 4.24 -23.31
N MET A 196 7.18 5.42 -23.31
CA MET A 196 6.50 6.71 -23.16
C MET A 196 6.85 7.64 -24.31
N GLN A 197 5.83 8.29 -24.89
CA GLN A 197 5.98 9.19 -26.01
C GLN A 197 6.04 10.65 -25.58
N PHE A 198 6.93 11.43 -26.24
CA PHE A 198 7.14 12.85 -25.99
C PHE A 198 7.21 13.58 -27.33
N PRO A 199 6.38 14.61 -27.58
CA PRO A 199 6.36 15.32 -28.88
C PRO A 199 7.68 16.03 -29.20
N GLY A 200 8.30 16.63 -28.19
CA GLY A 200 9.55 17.38 -28.31
C GLY A 200 10.82 16.56 -28.06
N LEU A 201 10.74 15.23 -28.01
CA LEU A 201 11.92 14.40 -27.73
C LEU A 201 13.03 14.65 -28.77
N PRO A 202 14.24 15.09 -28.36
CA PRO A 202 15.38 15.19 -29.26
C PRO A 202 15.70 13.85 -29.96
N PRO A 203 16.06 13.85 -31.26
CA PRO A 203 16.32 12.61 -31.96
C PRO A 203 17.39 11.71 -31.31
N ALA A 204 18.42 12.31 -30.70
CA ALA A 204 19.47 11.57 -30.00
C ALA A 204 18.98 10.83 -28.73
N LEU A 205 17.82 11.19 -28.21
CA LEU A 205 17.19 10.52 -27.06
C LEU A 205 16.14 9.47 -27.47
N GLU A 206 15.86 9.31 -28.77
CA GLU A 206 14.93 8.27 -29.23
C GLU A 206 15.46 6.87 -28.88
N GLY A 207 14.63 6.10 -28.21
CA GLY A 207 14.99 4.76 -27.74
C GLY A 207 15.86 4.72 -26.49
N LEU A 208 16.15 5.87 -25.84
CA LEU A 208 16.93 5.90 -24.60
C LEU A 208 16.22 5.08 -23.51
N ARG A 209 16.98 4.20 -22.84
CA ARG A 209 16.47 3.26 -21.83
C ARG A 209 16.93 3.68 -20.43
N ILE A 210 15.99 4.11 -19.61
CA ILE A 210 16.22 4.50 -18.20
C ILE A 210 15.75 3.36 -17.31
N LEU A 211 16.66 2.74 -16.57
CA LEU A 211 16.35 1.69 -15.60
C LEU A 211 16.12 2.34 -14.23
N GLN A 212 14.91 2.19 -13.69
CA GLN A 212 14.52 2.70 -12.39
C GLN A 212 14.47 1.57 -11.37
N TYR A 213 15.21 1.75 -10.28
CA TYR A 213 15.00 1.08 -9.02
C TYR A 213 14.42 2.10 -8.02
N SER A 214 13.44 1.71 -7.25
CA SER A 214 12.82 2.54 -6.23
C SER A 214 12.45 1.70 -5.02
N ASP A 215 12.48 2.28 -3.83
CA ASP A 215 11.97 1.62 -2.64
C ASP A 215 12.55 0.20 -2.46
N VAL A 216 13.86 0.11 -2.49
CA VAL A 216 14.58 -1.16 -2.38
C VAL A 216 14.53 -1.68 -0.95
N HIS A 217 14.64 -0.78 0.05
CA HIS A 217 14.58 -1.07 1.47
C HIS A 217 15.55 -2.18 1.91
N LEU A 218 16.81 -2.07 1.43
CA LEU A 218 17.89 -2.97 1.86
C LEU A 218 18.00 -2.99 3.39
N GLY A 219 17.89 -4.17 3.98
CA GLY A 219 17.94 -4.37 5.43
C GLY A 219 17.21 -5.62 5.85
N GLN A 220 16.01 -5.49 6.44
CA GLN A 220 15.35 -6.60 7.11
C GLN A 220 14.86 -7.72 6.17
N PHE A 221 14.31 -7.38 5.00
CA PHE A 221 13.70 -8.34 4.08
C PHE A 221 14.44 -8.46 2.74
N ILE A 222 15.26 -7.49 2.44
CA ILE A 222 16.08 -7.43 1.23
C ILE A 222 17.53 -7.43 1.67
N ASP A 223 18.29 -8.42 1.28
CA ASP A 223 19.73 -8.53 1.59
C ASP A 223 20.60 -8.17 0.35
N LEU A 224 21.91 -8.15 0.53
CA LEU A 224 22.85 -7.84 -0.55
C LEU A 224 22.82 -8.89 -1.69
N ARG A 225 22.45 -10.13 -1.40
CA ARG A 225 22.33 -11.17 -2.44
C ARG A 225 21.15 -10.87 -3.35
N GLU A 226 20.05 -10.39 -2.76
CA GLU A 226 18.91 -9.93 -3.52
C GLU A 226 19.27 -8.71 -4.36
N ILE A 227 20.02 -7.72 -3.82
CA ILE A 227 20.51 -6.59 -4.61
C ILE A 227 21.36 -7.04 -5.79
N GLU A 228 22.28 -7.98 -5.58
CA GLU A 228 23.08 -8.55 -6.66
C GLU A 228 22.21 -9.21 -7.74
N ARG A 229 21.17 -9.96 -7.35
CA ARG A 229 20.20 -10.55 -8.27
C ARG A 229 19.43 -9.49 -9.05
N LEU A 230 18.95 -8.44 -8.37
CA LEU A 230 18.24 -7.32 -8.97
C LEU A 230 19.14 -6.55 -9.95
N ALA A 231 20.40 -6.33 -9.61
CA ALA A 231 21.39 -5.68 -10.49
C ALA A 231 21.64 -6.49 -11.75
N ARG A 232 21.85 -7.83 -11.64
CA ARG A 232 21.98 -8.72 -12.81
C ARG A 232 20.73 -8.69 -13.70
N LEU A 233 19.54 -8.67 -13.10
CA LEU A 233 18.28 -8.60 -13.84
C LEU A 233 18.18 -7.27 -14.61
N GLY A 234 18.57 -6.16 -13.98
CA GLY A 234 18.62 -4.84 -14.62
C GLY A 234 19.68 -4.72 -15.71
N GLU A 235 20.89 -5.28 -15.51
CA GLU A 235 21.95 -5.32 -16.51
C GLU A 235 21.51 -6.04 -17.79
N ALA A 236 20.79 -7.16 -17.64
CA ALA A 236 20.24 -7.90 -18.79
C ALA A 236 19.24 -7.08 -19.62
N ALA A 237 18.65 -6.04 -19.05
CA ALA A 237 17.80 -5.10 -19.78
C ALA A 237 18.59 -4.10 -20.62
N LYS A 238 19.92 -4.06 -20.54
CA LYS A 238 20.81 -3.15 -21.30
C LYS A 238 20.38 -1.68 -21.18
N PRO A 239 20.35 -1.10 -19.97
CA PRO A 239 19.98 0.29 -19.79
C PRO A 239 21.07 1.24 -20.26
N ASP A 240 20.66 2.43 -20.72
CA ASP A 240 21.57 3.54 -21.02
C ASP A 240 21.89 4.36 -19.77
N LEU A 241 20.91 4.47 -18.85
CA LEU A 241 20.97 5.21 -17.60
C LEU A 241 20.33 4.37 -16.49
N VAL A 242 20.90 4.39 -15.29
CA VAL A 242 20.30 3.79 -14.09
C VAL A 242 19.96 4.89 -13.08
N VAL A 243 18.77 4.82 -12.49
CA VAL A 243 18.33 5.75 -11.45
C VAL A 243 17.78 5.02 -10.23
N LEU A 244 18.15 5.49 -9.04
CA LEU A 244 17.64 5.04 -7.76
C LEU A 244 16.75 6.14 -7.21
N THR A 245 15.43 5.92 -7.14
CA THR A 245 14.47 6.97 -6.75
C THR A 245 14.08 6.90 -5.26
N GLY A 246 15.09 6.96 -4.38
CA GLY A 246 14.94 7.01 -2.92
C GLY A 246 14.60 5.68 -2.25
N ASP A 247 14.64 5.68 -0.93
CA ASP A 247 14.38 4.54 -0.05
C ASP A 247 15.22 3.30 -0.42
N VAL A 248 16.52 3.52 -0.67
CA VAL A 248 17.44 2.45 -1.10
C VAL A 248 17.77 1.53 0.06
N ALA A 249 17.97 2.07 1.27
CA ALA A 249 18.36 1.26 2.42
C ALA A 249 17.69 1.67 3.73
N ASP A 250 17.15 0.66 4.42
CA ASP A 250 16.75 0.71 5.83
C ASP A 250 17.92 0.45 6.77
N ASP A 251 18.90 -0.34 6.34
CA ASP A 251 20.20 -0.51 6.99
C ASP A 251 21.27 0.26 6.22
N LEU A 252 21.64 1.43 6.76
CA LEU A 252 22.61 2.32 6.12
C LEU A 252 24.07 1.82 6.23
N ASP A 253 24.35 0.78 7.02
CA ASP A 253 25.67 0.15 7.04
C ASP A 253 25.93 -0.66 5.76
N LEU A 254 24.87 -1.19 5.16
CA LEU A 254 24.91 -1.95 3.92
C LEU A 254 24.78 -1.06 2.66
N LEU A 255 24.44 0.22 2.82
CA LEU A 255 24.22 1.13 1.68
C LEU A 255 25.44 1.26 0.75
N PRO A 256 26.71 1.39 1.25
CA PRO A 256 27.88 1.48 0.38
C PRO A 256 28.01 0.27 -0.56
N ASP A 257 27.80 -0.95 -0.05
CA ASP A 257 27.90 -2.18 -0.83
C ASP A 257 26.80 -2.25 -1.89
N ALA A 258 25.57 -1.87 -1.54
CA ALA A 258 24.45 -1.80 -2.51
C ALA A 258 24.73 -0.79 -3.64
N LEU A 259 25.26 0.39 -3.32
CA LEU A 259 25.63 1.39 -4.31
C LEU A 259 26.72 0.85 -5.25
N GLY A 260 27.68 0.07 -4.72
CA GLY A 260 28.68 -0.64 -5.52
C GLY A 260 28.06 -1.63 -6.51
N LEU A 261 27.08 -2.43 -6.05
CA LEU A 261 26.36 -3.39 -6.88
C LEU A 261 25.55 -2.72 -8.00
N PHE A 262 24.82 -1.65 -7.71
CA PHE A 262 24.08 -0.90 -8.74
C PHE A 262 25.00 -0.19 -9.74
N ALA A 263 26.10 0.39 -9.29
CA ALA A 263 27.10 0.98 -10.17
C ALA A 263 27.79 -0.08 -11.07
N GLY A 264 27.86 -1.33 -10.58
CA GLY A 264 28.39 -2.48 -11.32
C GLY A 264 27.65 -2.79 -12.63
N ILE A 265 26.41 -2.32 -12.80
CA ILE A 265 25.62 -2.43 -14.07
C ILE A 265 26.31 -1.67 -15.21
N ARG A 266 27.07 -0.61 -14.92
CA ARG A 266 27.87 0.20 -15.87
C ARG A 266 27.10 0.70 -17.08
N PRO A 267 25.94 1.36 -16.92
CA PRO A 267 25.23 1.97 -18.04
C PRO A 267 26.10 3.10 -18.65
N ARG A 268 25.99 3.33 -19.96
CA ARG A 268 26.83 4.33 -20.64
C ARG A 268 26.67 5.77 -20.15
N LEU A 269 25.52 6.12 -19.58
CA LEU A 269 25.22 7.46 -19.08
C LEU A 269 25.35 7.57 -17.54
N GLY A 270 25.76 6.49 -16.87
CA GLY A 270 25.99 6.48 -15.44
C GLY A 270 24.79 6.03 -14.59
N THR A 271 25.04 5.93 -13.29
CA THR A 271 24.04 5.59 -12.27
C THR A 271 23.90 6.78 -11.32
N PHE A 272 22.67 7.21 -11.02
CA PHE A 272 22.38 8.36 -10.16
C PHE A 272 21.29 8.01 -9.15
N ALA A 273 21.20 8.75 -8.05
CA ALA A 273 20.20 8.55 -7.02
C ALA A 273 19.53 9.86 -6.59
N SER A 274 18.27 9.79 -6.16
CA SER A 274 17.62 10.79 -5.30
C SER A 274 17.39 10.23 -3.90
N ILE A 275 17.07 11.09 -2.95
CA ILE A 275 16.84 10.74 -1.55
C ILE A 275 15.37 10.36 -1.32
N GLY A 276 15.09 9.47 -0.36
CA GLY A 276 13.77 9.15 0.11
C GLY A 276 13.57 9.43 1.60
N ASN A 277 12.39 9.20 2.13
CA ASN A 277 12.08 9.48 3.52
C ASN A 277 12.73 8.49 4.50
N HIS A 278 13.03 7.25 4.08
CA HIS A 278 13.68 6.27 4.94
C HIS A 278 15.11 6.66 5.25
N GLU A 279 15.87 7.21 4.31
CA GLU A 279 17.20 7.76 4.59
C GLU A 279 17.16 8.85 5.68
N TYR A 280 16.09 9.67 5.70
CA TYR A 280 15.86 10.62 6.79
C TYR A 280 15.57 9.93 8.12
N PHE A 281 14.73 8.89 8.13
CA PHE A 281 14.36 8.17 9.33
C PHE A 281 15.52 7.36 9.92
N ARG A 282 16.42 6.86 9.06
CA ARG A 282 17.57 6.04 9.45
C ARG A 282 18.82 6.88 9.77
N GLY A 283 18.90 8.10 9.24
CA GLY A 283 20.00 9.02 9.52
C GLY A 283 20.60 9.65 8.27
N LEU A 284 20.03 10.78 7.84
CA LEU A 284 20.41 11.51 6.62
C LEU A 284 21.93 11.72 6.48
N HIS A 285 22.63 12.13 7.57
CA HIS A 285 24.08 12.36 7.50
C HIS A 285 24.87 11.09 7.16
N LYS A 286 24.43 9.93 7.65
CA LYS A 286 25.07 8.65 7.34
C LYS A 286 24.81 8.26 5.89
N ALA A 287 23.56 8.40 5.42
CA ALA A 287 23.20 8.17 4.03
C ALA A 287 24.00 9.06 3.08
N ARG A 288 24.02 10.38 3.31
CA ARG A 288 24.78 11.31 2.48
C ARG A 288 26.26 10.96 2.40
N ARG A 289 26.90 10.64 3.52
CA ARG A 289 28.32 10.21 3.52
C ARG A 289 28.55 8.93 2.71
N ALA A 290 27.60 8.00 2.68
CA ALA A 290 27.69 6.80 1.86
C ALA A 290 27.66 7.14 0.36
N TYR A 291 26.78 8.03 -0.07
CA TYR A 291 26.76 8.53 -1.45
C TYR A 291 27.98 9.36 -1.81
N GLU A 292 28.43 10.27 -0.96
CA GLU A 292 29.62 11.13 -1.16
C GLU A 292 30.90 10.32 -1.36
N ARG A 293 31.01 9.15 -0.72
CA ARG A 293 32.16 8.24 -0.82
C ARG A 293 31.95 7.11 -1.81
N GLY A 294 30.72 6.93 -2.28
CA GLY A 294 30.31 5.84 -3.16
C GLY A 294 30.41 6.19 -4.64
N PRO A 295 30.17 5.21 -5.50
CA PRO A 295 30.25 5.37 -6.96
C PRO A 295 28.96 5.95 -7.59
N VAL A 296 27.92 6.23 -6.81
CA VAL A 296 26.62 6.73 -7.29
C VAL A 296 26.39 8.15 -6.78
N PRO A 297 26.43 9.17 -7.65
CA PRO A 297 26.09 10.54 -7.25
C PRO A 297 24.64 10.65 -6.75
N LEU A 298 24.49 11.33 -5.60
CA LEU A 298 23.19 11.70 -5.04
C LEU A 298 22.79 13.07 -5.59
N LEU A 299 21.65 13.12 -6.27
CA LEU A 299 21.00 14.37 -6.67
C LEU A 299 19.94 14.72 -5.61
N MET A 300 20.22 15.76 -4.86
CA MET A 300 19.37 16.26 -3.78
C MET A 300 19.34 17.78 -3.86
N GLU A 301 18.24 18.37 -4.27
CA GLU A 301 18.13 19.79 -4.64
C GLU A 301 19.22 20.22 -5.63
N SER A 302 19.53 19.34 -6.59
CA SER A 302 20.59 19.54 -7.58
C SER A 302 20.31 18.75 -8.84
N GLY A 303 20.93 19.16 -9.94
CA GLY A 303 20.83 18.50 -11.21
C GLY A 303 22.19 18.29 -11.87
N THR A 304 22.22 17.46 -12.92
CA THR A 304 23.37 17.23 -13.78
C THR A 304 22.95 17.18 -15.23
N VAL A 305 23.77 17.72 -16.11
CA VAL A 305 23.53 17.70 -17.56
C VAL A 305 24.38 16.58 -18.19
N ILE A 306 23.71 15.65 -18.83
CA ILE A 306 24.32 14.49 -19.48
C ILE A 306 24.22 14.70 -20.99
N PRO A 307 25.34 14.83 -21.72
CA PRO A 307 25.34 14.92 -23.18
C PRO A 307 25.00 13.58 -23.83
N VAL A 308 24.09 13.58 -24.80
CA VAL A 308 23.69 12.40 -25.57
C VAL A 308 23.64 12.77 -27.04
N GLY A 309 24.70 12.50 -27.76
CA GLY A 309 24.88 12.99 -29.13
C GLY A 309 24.87 14.52 -29.16
N ASP A 310 23.96 15.09 -29.93
CA ASP A 310 23.71 16.53 -30.05
C ASP A 310 22.65 17.05 -29.03
N ALA A 311 22.05 16.16 -28.28
CA ALA A 311 21.06 16.49 -27.26
C ALA A 311 21.66 16.59 -25.84
N ARG A 312 20.92 17.24 -24.95
CA ARG A 312 21.21 17.33 -23.52
C ARG A 312 20.08 16.71 -22.72
N LEU A 313 20.40 15.77 -21.85
CA LEU A 313 19.51 15.23 -20.85
C LEU A 313 19.82 15.93 -19.50
N HIS A 314 18.89 16.69 -18.94
CA HIS A 314 19.04 17.27 -17.61
C HIS A 314 18.36 16.36 -16.59
N LEU A 315 19.16 15.68 -15.77
CA LEU A 315 18.69 14.83 -14.68
C LEU A 315 18.72 15.63 -13.38
N ALA A 316 17.55 15.91 -12.81
CA ALA A 316 17.35 16.69 -11.59
C ALA A 316 16.86 15.79 -10.45
N GLY A 317 17.28 16.06 -9.21
CA GLY A 317 16.86 15.31 -8.03
C GLY A 317 16.22 16.22 -6.99
N ALA A 318 14.96 15.96 -6.66
CA ALA A 318 14.24 16.64 -5.59
C ALA A 318 14.63 16.06 -4.22
N ASP A 319 14.48 16.87 -3.16
CA ASP A 319 14.55 16.41 -1.77
C ASP A 319 13.20 15.82 -1.31
N ASP A 320 13.18 15.12 -0.16
CA ASP A 320 11.98 14.54 0.42
C ASP A 320 11.55 15.30 1.70
N PRO A 321 10.27 15.68 1.85
CA PRO A 321 9.79 16.40 3.02
C PRO A 321 9.69 15.53 4.28
N ARG A 322 10.07 14.27 4.24
CA ARG A 322 9.92 13.22 5.27
C ARG A 322 8.47 12.85 5.54
N PHE A 323 7.60 13.83 5.76
CA PHE A 323 6.18 13.67 6.00
C PHE A 323 5.40 14.66 5.14
N LEU A 324 4.26 14.21 4.61
CA LEU A 324 3.33 15.10 3.92
C LEU A 324 2.52 15.90 4.95
N GLY A 325 2.29 17.17 4.65
CA GLY A 325 1.51 18.09 5.47
C GLY A 325 1.04 19.30 4.66
N LEU A 326 0.46 20.28 5.31
CA LEU A 326 -0.08 21.49 4.66
C LEU A 326 0.96 22.29 3.87
N GLN A 327 2.24 22.19 4.24
CA GLN A 327 3.34 22.92 3.58
C GLN A 327 4.04 22.08 2.50
N SER A 328 3.62 20.86 2.24
CA SER A 328 4.32 19.94 1.30
C SER A 328 4.37 20.48 -0.11
N ARG A 329 3.32 21.18 -0.57
CA ARG A 329 3.29 21.79 -1.90
C ARG A 329 4.41 22.80 -2.09
N GLY A 330 4.54 23.78 -1.19
CA GLY A 330 5.62 24.77 -1.24
C GLY A 330 7.01 24.14 -1.09
N PHE A 331 7.12 23.06 -0.33
CA PHE A 331 8.37 22.30 -0.25
C PHE A 331 8.75 21.72 -1.62
N PHE A 332 7.83 21.03 -2.32
CA PHE A 332 8.11 20.47 -3.65
C PHE A 332 8.39 21.55 -4.68
N GLU A 333 7.69 22.67 -4.64
CA GLU A 333 7.98 23.83 -5.51
C GLU A 333 9.42 24.31 -5.30
N SER A 334 9.85 24.50 -4.05
CA SER A 334 11.20 24.97 -3.71
C SER A 334 12.29 23.98 -4.09
N THR A 335 12.12 22.69 -3.77
CA THR A 335 13.15 21.67 -4.03
C THR A 335 13.33 21.41 -5.52
N VAL A 336 12.24 21.47 -6.31
CA VAL A 336 12.29 21.35 -7.78
C VAL A 336 12.96 22.55 -8.40
N ASP A 337 12.69 23.79 -7.92
CA ASP A 337 13.38 24.99 -8.41
C ASP A 337 14.90 24.89 -8.21
N LYS A 338 15.33 24.46 -7.02
CA LYS A 338 16.76 24.27 -6.73
C LYS A 338 17.38 23.16 -7.58
N ALA A 339 16.64 22.05 -7.81
CA ALA A 339 17.11 20.96 -8.62
C ALA A 339 17.28 21.32 -10.10
N LEU A 340 16.55 22.33 -10.57
CA LEU A 340 16.63 22.85 -11.93
C LEU A 340 17.65 23.98 -12.09
N ASP A 341 18.16 24.54 -11.00
CA ASP A 341 19.08 25.68 -11.04
C ASP A 341 20.33 25.35 -11.87
N GLY A 342 20.68 26.24 -12.79
CA GLY A 342 21.77 26.06 -13.75
C GLY A 342 21.52 25.04 -14.87
N GLY A 343 20.34 24.41 -14.93
CA GLY A 343 19.95 23.52 -16.04
C GLY A 343 19.65 24.28 -17.34
N PRO A 344 20.10 23.77 -18.52
CA PRO A 344 19.84 24.42 -19.79
C PRO A 344 18.35 24.27 -20.18
N SER A 345 17.74 25.36 -20.60
CA SER A 345 16.30 25.42 -20.95
C SER A 345 15.91 24.59 -22.20
N ASP A 346 16.89 24.21 -23.01
CA ASP A 346 16.70 23.37 -24.22
C ASP A 346 17.02 21.89 -23.99
N ALA A 347 17.30 21.48 -22.75
CA ALA A 347 17.50 20.08 -22.40
C ALA A 347 16.15 19.36 -22.28
N PHE A 348 16.18 18.03 -22.47
CA PHE A 348 15.09 17.16 -22.02
C PHE A 348 15.24 16.92 -20.51
N HIS A 349 14.23 17.32 -19.73
CA HIS A 349 14.30 17.29 -18.28
C HIS A 349 13.67 16.02 -17.70
N VAL A 350 14.42 15.34 -16.83
CA VAL A 350 13.95 14.20 -16.04
C VAL A 350 14.13 14.53 -14.56
N LEU A 351 13.02 14.56 -13.81
CA LEU A 351 13.04 14.73 -12.37
C LEU A 351 13.02 13.37 -11.67
N LEU A 352 13.94 13.15 -10.75
CA LEU A 352 13.90 12.10 -9.76
C LEU A 352 13.27 12.67 -8.48
N SER A 353 12.06 12.24 -8.15
CA SER A 353 11.36 12.63 -6.92
C SER A 353 10.88 11.38 -6.24
N HIS A 354 11.40 11.07 -5.03
CA HIS A 354 10.95 9.86 -4.34
C HIS A 354 9.42 9.85 -4.20
N ARG A 355 8.81 10.97 -3.82
CA ARG A 355 7.35 11.11 -3.76
C ARG A 355 6.76 11.59 -5.07
N PRO A 356 5.65 10.97 -5.52
CA PRO A 356 5.01 11.35 -6.78
C PRO A 356 4.39 12.77 -6.75
N GLU A 357 4.16 13.35 -5.59
CA GLU A 357 3.67 14.73 -5.44
C GLU A 357 4.65 15.80 -6.01
N GLY A 358 5.93 15.46 -6.17
CA GLY A 358 6.90 16.29 -6.89
C GLY A 358 6.53 16.53 -8.36
N PHE A 359 5.73 15.65 -8.95
CA PHE A 359 5.22 15.79 -10.31
C PHE A 359 4.40 17.07 -10.52
N ASP A 360 3.60 17.48 -9.54
CA ASP A 360 2.80 18.69 -9.64
C ASP A 360 3.67 19.94 -9.76
N ALA A 361 4.79 19.98 -9.04
CA ALA A 361 5.77 21.05 -9.18
C ALA A 361 6.54 20.96 -10.51
N ALA A 362 6.91 19.76 -10.95
CA ALA A 362 7.62 19.53 -12.20
C ALA A 362 6.80 19.97 -13.43
N ARG A 363 5.54 19.53 -13.53
CA ARG A 363 4.68 19.84 -14.68
C ARG A 363 4.36 21.33 -14.82
N THR A 364 4.27 22.08 -13.71
CA THR A 364 4.07 23.55 -13.77
C THR A 364 5.31 24.28 -14.28
N ARG A 365 6.46 23.65 -14.27
CA ARG A 365 7.74 24.14 -14.81
C ARG A 365 8.07 23.56 -16.20
N GLY A 366 7.15 22.76 -16.75
CA GLY A 366 7.29 22.20 -18.11
C GLY A 366 8.26 21.04 -18.22
N LEU A 367 8.62 20.35 -17.11
CA LEU A 367 9.47 19.15 -17.19
C LEU A 367 8.73 18.02 -17.89
N GLU A 368 9.45 17.29 -18.75
CA GLU A 368 8.87 16.26 -19.59
C GLU A 368 8.57 14.97 -18.80
N LEU A 369 9.49 14.55 -17.91
CA LEU A 369 9.37 13.27 -17.22
C LEU A 369 9.70 13.39 -15.73
N THR A 370 8.87 12.80 -14.89
CA THR A 370 9.14 12.57 -13.46
C THR A 370 9.15 11.07 -13.18
N LEU A 371 10.14 10.61 -12.41
CA LEU A 371 10.26 9.24 -11.92
C LEU A 371 10.12 9.23 -10.41
N ALA A 372 9.16 8.45 -9.91
CA ALA A 372 8.82 8.40 -8.48
C ALA A 372 8.58 6.97 -7.98
N GLY A 373 8.47 6.84 -6.66
CA GLY A 373 8.15 5.61 -5.94
C GLY A 373 7.27 5.89 -4.71
N HIS A 374 7.77 5.52 -3.51
CA HIS A 374 7.18 5.81 -2.20
C HIS A 374 5.87 5.10 -1.87
N THR A 375 4.93 5.06 -2.79
CA THR A 375 3.56 4.61 -2.55
C THR A 375 3.41 3.10 -2.51
N HIS A 376 4.38 2.36 -3.07
CA HIS A 376 4.31 0.91 -3.30
C HIS A 376 3.00 0.45 -3.98
N GLY A 377 2.34 1.33 -4.75
CA GLY A 377 1.02 1.07 -5.33
C GLY A 377 -0.07 0.83 -4.29
N ALA A 378 0.11 1.34 -3.06
CA ALA A 378 -0.67 1.00 -1.87
C ALA A 378 -0.71 -0.53 -1.60
N GLN A 379 0.24 -1.28 -2.15
CA GLN A 379 0.45 -2.73 -1.99
C GLN A 379 -0.70 -3.63 -2.49
N VAL A 380 -1.79 -3.04 -2.99
CA VAL A 380 -2.94 -3.77 -3.52
C VAL A 380 -3.32 -3.23 -4.89
N GLY A 381 -3.24 -4.09 -5.91
CA GLY A 381 -3.44 -3.72 -7.29
C GLY A 381 -4.34 -4.68 -8.07
N PHE A 382 -4.89 -4.16 -9.15
CA PHE A 382 -5.61 -4.92 -10.15
C PHE A 382 -5.38 -4.27 -11.52
N ALA A 383 -5.16 -5.07 -12.55
CA ALA A 383 -4.92 -4.59 -13.92
C ALA A 383 -3.82 -3.50 -13.99
N GLU A 384 -2.72 -3.70 -13.25
CA GLU A 384 -1.55 -2.80 -13.20
C GLU A 384 -1.82 -1.38 -12.65
N ARG A 385 -2.89 -1.23 -11.86
CA ARG A 385 -3.26 0.01 -11.15
C ARG A 385 -3.56 -0.29 -9.69
N SER A 386 -3.34 0.68 -8.82
CA SER A 386 -3.75 0.54 -7.42
C SER A 386 -5.27 0.52 -7.30
N VAL A 387 -5.81 -0.42 -6.50
CA VAL A 387 -7.25 -0.45 -6.21
C VAL A 387 -7.74 0.75 -5.38
N LEU A 388 -6.81 1.47 -4.74
CA LEU A 388 -7.13 2.68 -3.96
C LEU A 388 -7.12 3.97 -4.81
N GLU A 389 -6.68 3.89 -6.07
CA GLU A 389 -6.60 5.07 -6.95
C GLU A 389 -7.93 5.82 -7.12
N PRO A 390 -9.10 5.16 -7.28
CA PRO A 390 -10.39 5.87 -7.35
C PRO A 390 -10.74 6.65 -6.08
N LEU A 391 -10.18 6.27 -4.93
CA LEU A 391 -10.38 6.94 -3.64
C LEU A 391 -9.34 8.04 -3.38
N MET A 392 -8.24 8.05 -4.13
CA MET A 392 -7.08 8.92 -3.96
C MET A 392 -6.56 9.39 -5.33
N PRO A 393 -7.38 10.06 -6.17
CA PRO A 393 -7.02 10.35 -7.57
C PRO A 393 -5.78 11.25 -7.71
N ASP A 394 -5.51 12.11 -6.74
CA ASP A 394 -4.39 13.06 -6.76
C ASP A 394 -3.08 12.49 -6.17
N ARG A 395 -3.04 11.17 -5.89
CA ARG A 395 -1.88 10.54 -5.23
C ARG A 395 -0.93 9.83 -6.18
N TYR A 396 -1.28 9.63 -7.42
CA TYR A 396 -0.43 8.97 -8.43
C TYR A 396 0.18 7.66 -7.92
N LEU A 397 -0.67 6.71 -7.50
CA LEU A 397 -0.23 5.59 -6.65
C LEU A 397 0.65 4.57 -7.37
N TRP A 398 0.44 4.28 -8.66
CA TRP A 398 1.22 3.28 -9.38
C TRP A 398 1.05 3.35 -10.90
N GLY A 399 2.16 3.23 -11.62
CA GLY A 399 2.18 3.18 -13.07
C GLY A 399 2.32 4.55 -13.75
N PRO A 400 2.00 4.64 -15.04
CA PRO A 400 2.15 5.85 -15.83
C PRO A 400 0.99 6.82 -15.64
N TYR A 401 1.33 8.12 -15.55
CA TYR A 401 0.38 9.23 -15.54
C TYR A 401 0.82 10.27 -16.57
N GLN A 402 -0.15 11.08 -17.04
CA GLN A 402 0.08 12.17 -17.97
C GLN A 402 -0.80 13.36 -17.58
N GLN A 403 -0.23 14.55 -17.50
CA GLN A 403 -0.95 15.79 -17.31
C GLN A 403 -0.28 16.92 -18.10
N GLY A 404 -1.03 17.59 -18.95
CA GLY A 404 -0.48 18.61 -19.86
C GLY A 404 0.58 18.02 -20.78
N GLY A 405 1.76 18.66 -20.86
CA GLY A 405 2.92 18.20 -21.60
C GLY A 405 3.86 17.26 -20.85
N SER A 406 3.52 16.86 -19.62
CA SER A 406 4.41 16.14 -18.73
C SER A 406 3.91 14.74 -18.44
N ARG A 407 4.85 13.81 -18.19
CA ARG A 407 4.59 12.44 -17.77
C ARG A 407 5.23 12.12 -16.44
N LEU A 408 4.59 11.22 -15.70
CA LEU A 408 5.08 10.62 -14.47
C LEU A 408 5.05 9.09 -14.59
N TYR A 409 6.05 8.43 -14.05
CA TYR A 409 5.95 7.03 -13.69
C TYR A 409 6.18 6.86 -12.19
N THR A 410 5.19 6.27 -11.51
CA THR A 410 5.30 5.88 -10.10
C THR A 410 5.54 4.39 -10.01
N SER A 411 6.71 3.99 -9.50
CA SER A 411 7.05 2.58 -9.29
C SER A 411 6.27 1.99 -8.11
N SER A 412 5.91 0.70 -8.22
CA SER A 412 5.39 -0.06 -7.08
C SER A 412 6.47 -0.49 -6.08
N GLY A 413 7.72 -0.13 -6.34
CA GLY A 413 8.87 -0.47 -5.49
C GLY A 413 9.55 -1.79 -5.88
N THR A 414 10.88 -1.76 -5.90
CA THR A 414 11.73 -2.92 -6.24
C THR A 414 11.86 -3.88 -5.05
N GLY A 415 11.86 -3.33 -3.85
CA GLY A 415 11.84 -4.07 -2.61
C GLY A 415 10.57 -3.82 -1.78
N HIS A 416 10.70 -3.93 -0.47
CA HIS A 416 9.62 -3.65 0.48
C HIS A 416 10.15 -3.48 1.92
N TRP A 417 9.58 -2.52 2.62
CA TRP A 417 9.73 -2.40 4.07
C TRP A 417 8.79 -3.36 4.82
N MET A 418 7.71 -3.82 4.15
CA MET A 418 6.73 -4.80 4.61
C MET A 418 6.42 -5.75 3.45
N PRO A 419 6.67 -7.07 3.60
CA PRO A 419 6.50 -8.05 2.53
C PRO A 419 5.02 -8.44 2.34
N PHE A 420 4.18 -7.48 1.97
CA PHE A 420 2.76 -7.71 1.71
C PHE A 420 2.40 -7.08 0.36
N ARG A 421 1.84 -7.88 -0.54
CA ARG A 421 1.38 -7.41 -1.85
C ARG A 421 0.22 -8.28 -2.33
N ILE A 422 -0.79 -7.69 -2.95
CA ILE A 422 -1.86 -8.41 -3.64
C ILE A 422 -2.04 -7.78 -5.02
N GLY A 423 -1.67 -8.48 -6.09
CA GLY A 423 -1.81 -8.01 -7.47
C GLY A 423 -1.00 -6.74 -7.80
N CYS A 424 -0.06 -6.34 -6.93
CA CYS A 424 0.85 -5.22 -7.08
C CYS A 424 2.27 -5.72 -6.83
N PRO A 425 2.93 -6.37 -7.80
CA PRO A 425 4.22 -7.02 -7.62
C PRO A 425 5.34 -6.02 -7.35
N ARG A 426 6.43 -6.48 -6.76
CA ARG A 426 7.71 -5.79 -6.78
C ARG A 426 8.14 -5.59 -8.23
N GLU A 427 8.64 -4.40 -8.60
CA GLU A 427 9.04 -4.16 -9.98
C GLU A 427 10.37 -3.43 -10.11
N ILE A 428 11.09 -3.77 -11.18
CA ILE A 428 12.14 -3.00 -11.78
C ILE A 428 11.58 -2.46 -13.09
N VAL A 429 11.82 -1.20 -13.43
CA VAL A 429 11.20 -0.58 -14.59
C VAL A 429 12.27 -0.08 -15.55
N VAL A 430 12.15 -0.45 -16.81
CA VAL A 430 12.89 0.15 -17.91
C VAL A 430 11.96 1.08 -18.66
N LEU A 431 12.19 2.38 -18.53
CA LEU A 431 11.46 3.38 -19.30
C LEU A 431 12.22 3.62 -20.62
N THR A 432 11.51 3.46 -21.72
CA THR A 432 12.04 3.72 -23.06
C THR A 432 11.40 4.99 -23.60
N LEU A 433 12.22 6.02 -23.86
CA LEU A 433 11.76 7.27 -24.43
C LEU A 433 11.47 7.11 -25.92
N ARG A 434 10.31 7.60 -26.37
CA ARG A 434 9.88 7.56 -27.75
C ARG A 434 9.41 8.94 -28.21
N ARG A 435 9.66 9.24 -29.47
CA ARG A 435 9.06 10.41 -30.10
C ARG A 435 7.62 10.11 -30.51
N GLY A 436 6.69 11.00 -30.17
CA GLY A 436 5.29 10.82 -30.53
C GLY A 436 4.36 11.70 -29.71
N PRO A 437 3.06 11.60 -29.93
CA PRO A 437 2.08 12.47 -29.27
C PRO A 437 2.01 12.23 -27.75
N ILE A 438 1.83 13.29 -26.99
CA ILE A 438 1.84 13.22 -25.53
C ILE A 438 0.64 12.44 -24.96
N ASP A 439 -0.47 12.43 -25.66
CA ASP A 439 -1.71 11.73 -25.30
C ASP A 439 -1.70 10.24 -25.64
N ALA A 440 -0.67 9.77 -26.37
CA ALA A 440 -0.50 8.35 -26.63
C ALA A 440 -0.34 7.58 -25.30
N PRO A 441 -1.10 6.47 -25.10
CA PRO A 441 -0.96 5.69 -23.89
C PRO A 441 0.45 5.12 -23.74
N ALA A 442 0.95 5.10 -22.51
CA ALA A 442 2.19 4.37 -22.22
C ALA A 442 1.98 2.87 -22.48
N VAL A 443 2.94 2.24 -23.15
CA VAL A 443 2.90 0.81 -23.43
C VAL A 443 3.75 0.07 -22.41
N LYS A 444 3.12 -0.73 -21.55
CA LYS A 444 3.80 -1.54 -20.54
C LYS A 444 3.85 -3.00 -20.96
N ARG A 445 5.03 -3.62 -20.85
CA ARG A 445 5.26 -5.03 -21.15
C ARG A 445 6.12 -5.66 -20.06
N ARG A 446 5.74 -6.85 -19.60
CA ARG A 446 6.60 -7.65 -18.73
C ARG A 446 7.69 -8.32 -19.57
N LEU A 447 8.94 -8.00 -19.27
CA LEU A 447 10.08 -8.66 -19.91
C LEU A 447 10.30 -10.03 -19.25
N ARG A 448 10.24 -11.08 -20.06
CA ARG A 448 10.66 -12.42 -19.64
C ARG A 448 12.11 -12.60 -20.09
N LEU A 449 13.06 -12.33 -19.19
CA LEU A 449 14.44 -12.68 -19.45
C LEU A 449 14.56 -14.20 -19.35
N ARG A 450 15.09 -14.82 -20.39
CA ARG A 450 15.47 -16.25 -20.32
C ARG A 450 16.64 -16.34 -19.34
N ALA A 451 16.49 -17.19 -18.32
CA ALA A 451 17.54 -17.55 -17.38
C ALA A 451 18.73 -18.15 -18.10
#